data_7456714c30b69d70487a5322027f41e5
#
_entry.id   7456714c30b69d70487a5322027f41e5
#
_cell.length_a   1.000
_cell.length_b   1.000
_cell.length_c   1.000
_cell.angle_alpha   90.00
_cell.angle_beta   90.00
_cell.angle_gamma   90.00
#
_symmetry.space_group_name_H-M   'P 1'
#
loop_
_entity.id
_entity.type
_entity.pdbx_description
1 polymer ?
#
loop_
_entity_poly.entity_id
_entity_poly.type
_entity_poly.pdbx_seq_one_letter_code
_entity_poly.pdbx_strand_id
1 'polypeptide(L)'
;MRRVHIIGNLHMGPTNQGNGQGYSSGGFIADSRVDSIVSTGSQQQWYTRDSNVGVWYDGVWNTVFSGVAGAPPQSFPAPPDTTVATTPVSREKPYLYIDSTGKYRVFVPSLDRKSVV
;
A
#
# COMPACT_ATOMS: atom_id res chain seq x y z
N MET A 1 2.48 5.31 1.33
CA MET A 1 1.70 5.66 2.55
C MET A 1 1.91 4.56 3.59
N ARG A 2 2.14 4.91 4.85
CA ARG A 2 2.31 3.93 5.94
C ARG A 2 1.75 4.49 7.24
N ARG A 3 1.11 3.61 8.05
CA ARG A 3 0.57 3.93 9.37
C ARG A 3 -0.37 5.13 9.36
N VAL A 4 -1.34 5.09 8.43
CA VAL A 4 -2.32 6.16 8.24
C VAL A 4 -3.73 5.58 8.27
N HIS A 5 -4.66 6.30 8.87
CA HIS A 5 -6.08 6.00 8.78
C HIS A 5 -6.78 7.08 7.96
N ILE A 6 -7.35 6.67 6.85
CA ILE A 6 -8.16 7.53 5.97
C ILE A 6 -9.64 7.27 6.26
N ILE A 7 -10.32 8.27 6.75
CA ILE A 7 -11.77 8.24 6.92
C ILE A 7 -12.40 8.67 5.60
N GLY A 8 -12.96 7.71 4.87
CA GLY A 8 -13.53 7.95 3.54
C GLY A 8 -12.73 7.30 2.45
N ASN A 9 -12.62 7.97 1.31
CA ASN A 9 -11.98 7.45 0.10
C ASN A 9 -10.53 7.90 -0.04
N LEU A 10 -9.71 7.07 -0.66
CA LEU A 10 -8.35 7.37 -1.05
C LEU A 10 -8.21 7.22 -2.56
N HIS A 11 -7.93 8.31 -3.24
CA HIS A 11 -7.66 8.32 -4.67
C HIS A 11 -6.18 8.60 -4.92
N MET A 12 -5.48 7.64 -5.52
CA MET A 12 -4.03 7.69 -5.69
C MET A 12 -3.62 7.88 -7.15
N GLY A 13 -4.57 7.93 -8.04
CA GLY A 13 -4.31 8.19 -9.45
C GLY A 13 -4.09 9.68 -9.72
N PRO A 14 -3.11 10.07 -10.53
CA PRO A 14 -2.97 11.46 -10.94
C PRO A 14 -4.10 11.87 -11.88
N THR A 15 -4.47 13.11 -11.80
CA THR A 15 -5.40 13.71 -12.76
C THR A 15 -4.64 14.58 -13.73
N ASN A 16 -5.02 14.50 -15.01
CA ASN A 16 -4.46 15.36 -16.04
C ASN A 16 -5.36 16.58 -16.18
N GLN A 17 -4.79 17.77 -16.15
CA GLN A 17 -5.55 19.01 -16.26
C GLN A 17 -6.33 19.02 -17.58
N GLY A 18 -7.64 18.92 -17.49
CA GLY A 18 -8.55 19.02 -18.62
C GLY A 18 -8.99 17.74 -19.28
N ASN A 19 -8.30 16.59 -19.05
CA ASN A 19 -8.57 15.33 -19.76
C ASN A 19 -8.83 14.11 -18.87
N GLY A 20 -9.05 14.29 -17.57
CA GLY A 20 -9.34 13.18 -16.68
C GLY A 20 -8.08 12.51 -16.13
N GLN A 21 -7.92 11.21 -16.35
CA GLN A 21 -6.91 10.42 -15.69
C GLN A 21 -5.52 10.59 -16.29
N GLY A 22 -4.53 10.93 -15.45
CA GLY A 22 -3.11 10.88 -15.83
C GLY A 22 -2.50 9.49 -15.66
N TYR A 23 -1.21 9.36 -15.89
CA TYR A 23 -0.46 8.10 -15.81
C TYR A 23 0.62 8.16 -14.73
N SER A 24 0.84 7.03 -14.07
CA SER A 24 1.82 6.89 -12.99
C SER A 24 2.33 5.46 -12.97
N SER A 25 3.52 5.26 -12.38
CA SER A 25 4.18 3.95 -12.44
C SER A 25 3.83 3.02 -11.28
N GLY A 26 3.42 3.51 -10.12
CA GLY A 26 3.05 2.63 -9.01
C GLY A 26 3.24 3.24 -7.65
N GLY A 27 2.98 2.43 -6.61
CA GLY A 27 3.08 2.89 -5.24
C GLY A 27 2.97 1.78 -4.20
N PHE A 28 2.86 2.21 -2.94
CA PHE A 28 2.94 1.33 -1.78
C PHE A 28 2.06 1.83 -0.65
N ILE A 29 1.31 0.90 -0.04
CA ILE A 29 0.54 1.13 1.18
C ILE A 29 0.89 0.03 2.18
N ALA A 30 1.14 0.40 3.44
CA ALA A 30 1.40 -0.55 4.50
C ALA A 30 0.84 -0.08 5.84
N ASP A 31 0.42 -1.03 6.67
CA ASP A 31 0.02 -0.81 8.06
C ASP A 31 -1.01 0.33 8.18
N SER A 32 -1.95 0.37 7.24
CA SER A 32 -2.89 1.48 7.10
C SER A 32 -4.33 0.99 7.02
N ARG A 33 -5.26 1.91 7.22
CA ARG A 33 -6.69 1.67 7.08
C ARG A 33 -7.32 2.72 6.19
N VAL A 34 -8.16 2.27 5.25
CA VAL A 34 -9.01 3.14 4.45
C VAL A 34 -10.45 2.66 4.62
N ASP A 35 -11.31 3.50 5.15
CA ASP A 35 -12.66 3.08 5.54
C ASP A 35 -13.57 2.75 4.34
N SER A 36 -13.33 3.37 3.20
CA SER A 36 -14.19 3.21 2.04
C SER A 36 -13.39 2.75 0.81
N ILE A 37 -13.32 3.54 -0.22
CA ILE A 37 -12.76 3.15 -1.52
C ILE A 37 -11.29 3.53 -1.62
N VAL A 38 -10.46 2.60 -2.10
CA VAL A 38 -9.12 2.88 -2.63
C VAL A 38 -9.16 2.74 -4.15
N SER A 39 -8.72 3.78 -4.84
CA SER A 39 -8.57 3.78 -6.29
C SER A 39 -7.15 4.19 -6.65
N THR A 40 -6.45 3.34 -7.38
CA THR A 40 -5.10 3.63 -7.86
C THR A 40 -5.09 4.27 -9.24
N GLY A 41 -6.26 4.37 -9.88
CA GLY A 41 -6.36 4.93 -11.21
C GLY A 41 -5.51 4.17 -12.21
N SER A 42 -4.66 4.87 -12.94
CA SER A 42 -3.78 4.30 -13.97
C SER A 42 -2.44 3.80 -13.44
N GLN A 43 -2.24 3.67 -12.14
CA GLN A 43 -1.00 3.16 -11.58
C GLN A 43 -0.68 1.76 -12.13
N GLN A 44 0.51 1.59 -12.69
CA GLN A 44 0.89 0.36 -13.40
C GLN A 44 1.16 -0.79 -12.45
N GLN A 45 1.81 -0.50 -11.32
CA GLN A 45 2.19 -1.47 -10.31
C GLN A 45 1.83 -0.93 -8.93
N TRP A 46 1.35 -1.80 -8.06
CA TRP A 46 1.00 -1.40 -6.71
C TRP A 46 1.22 -2.54 -5.74
N TYR A 47 1.71 -2.20 -4.54
CA TYR A 47 1.83 -3.17 -3.46
C TYR A 47 1.17 -2.62 -2.19
N THR A 48 0.30 -3.43 -1.59
CA THR A 48 -0.34 -3.15 -0.30
C THR A 48 -0.10 -4.33 0.63
N ARG A 49 0.35 -4.05 1.85
CA ARG A 49 0.53 -5.09 2.87
C ARG A 49 -0.06 -4.67 4.22
N ASP A 50 -0.54 -5.66 4.99
CA ASP A 50 -0.92 -5.51 6.39
C ASP A 50 -1.85 -4.30 6.62
N SER A 51 -2.87 -4.20 5.81
CA SER A 51 -3.79 -3.07 5.81
C SER A 51 -5.24 -3.53 5.76
N ASN A 52 -6.15 -2.61 6.00
CA ASN A 52 -7.58 -2.84 5.91
C ASN A 52 -8.18 -1.80 4.98
N VAL A 53 -8.84 -2.25 3.92
CA VAL A 53 -9.51 -1.37 2.95
C VAL A 53 -10.97 -1.78 2.80
N GLY A 54 -11.83 -0.80 2.53
CA GLY A 54 -13.25 -1.10 2.30
C GLY A 54 -13.46 -1.79 0.96
N VAL A 55 -13.10 -1.11 -0.12
CA VAL A 55 -13.16 -1.64 -1.49
C VAL A 55 -11.93 -1.17 -2.24
N TRP A 56 -11.37 -2.03 -3.07
CA TRP A 56 -10.26 -1.68 -3.95
C TRP A 56 -10.72 -1.62 -5.40
N TYR A 57 -10.42 -0.51 -6.06
CA TYR A 57 -10.66 -0.32 -7.48
C TYR A 57 -9.37 -0.09 -8.24
N ASP A 58 -9.39 -0.43 -9.50
CA ASP A 58 -8.34 -0.23 -10.48
C ASP A 58 -7.17 -1.20 -10.32
N GLY A 59 -6.38 -1.24 -11.34
CA GLY A 59 -5.19 -2.07 -11.49
C GLY A 59 -4.89 -2.20 -12.97
N VAL A 60 -3.64 -1.99 -13.36
CA VAL A 60 -3.26 -1.98 -14.78
C VAL A 60 -2.45 -3.21 -15.14
N TRP A 61 -1.26 -3.36 -14.55
CA TRP A 61 -0.39 -4.49 -14.87
C TRP A 61 -0.24 -5.48 -13.74
N ASN A 62 -0.06 -4.97 -12.54
CA ASN A 62 0.33 -5.80 -11.41
C ASN A 62 -0.06 -5.13 -10.09
N THR A 63 -1.02 -5.69 -9.41
CA THR A 63 -1.45 -5.20 -8.09
C THR A 63 -1.31 -6.34 -7.11
N VAL A 64 -0.47 -6.17 -6.08
CA VAL A 64 -0.14 -7.23 -5.12
C VAL A 64 -0.64 -6.85 -3.73
N PHE A 65 -1.29 -7.79 -3.08
CA PHE A 65 -1.80 -7.65 -1.72
C PHE A 65 -1.27 -8.78 -0.85
N SER A 66 -0.75 -8.45 0.33
CA SER A 66 -0.41 -9.43 1.34
C SER A 66 -0.95 -9.03 2.72
N GLY A 67 -1.73 -9.90 3.35
CA GLY A 67 -2.33 -9.62 4.64
C GLY A 67 -3.27 -8.41 4.64
N VAL A 68 -4.06 -8.23 3.59
CA VAL A 68 -4.95 -7.08 3.42
C VAL A 68 -6.41 -7.52 3.54
N ALA A 69 -7.11 -7.00 4.55
CA ALA A 69 -8.55 -7.17 4.65
C ALA A 69 -9.25 -6.25 3.63
N GLY A 70 -10.20 -6.81 2.88
CA GLY A 70 -10.91 -6.09 1.82
C GLY A 70 -10.21 -6.10 0.47
N ALA A 71 -9.08 -6.81 0.34
CA ALA A 71 -8.41 -7.00 -0.93
C ALA A 71 -9.29 -7.77 -1.93
N PRO A 72 -9.15 -7.50 -3.24
CA PRO A 72 -9.80 -8.33 -4.24
C PRO A 72 -9.26 -9.76 -4.20
N PRO A 73 -10.03 -10.75 -4.66
CA PRO A 73 -9.55 -12.12 -4.71
C PRO A 73 -8.41 -12.29 -5.72
N GLN A 74 -7.61 -13.34 -5.52
CA GLN A 74 -6.57 -13.73 -6.48
C GLN A 74 -7.17 -13.88 -7.86
N SER A 75 -6.59 -13.21 -8.86
CA SER A 75 -7.12 -13.23 -10.23
C SER A 75 -6.06 -13.11 -11.32
N PHE A 76 -4.84 -12.67 -10.97
CA PHE A 76 -3.79 -12.45 -11.97
C PHE A 76 -3.75 -13.56 -13.02
N PRO A 77 -3.67 -13.25 -14.34
CA PRO A 77 -3.38 -11.94 -14.91
C PRO A 77 -4.60 -11.04 -15.23
N ALA A 78 -5.83 -11.51 -15.10
CA ALA A 78 -7.01 -10.74 -15.50
C ALA A 78 -8.22 -10.97 -14.56
N PRO A 79 -8.56 -10.00 -13.70
CA PRO A 79 -7.86 -8.76 -13.32
C PRO A 79 -6.43 -9.00 -12.80
N PRO A 80 -5.55 -7.99 -12.86
CA PRO A 80 -4.14 -8.21 -12.54
C PRO A 80 -3.83 -8.18 -11.04
N ASP A 81 -4.60 -8.90 -10.23
CA ASP A 81 -4.51 -8.91 -8.79
C ASP A 81 -3.86 -10.19 -8.27
N THR A 82 -2.79 -10.05 -7.51
CA THR A 82 -2.15 -11.13 -6.77
C THR A 82 -2.39 -10.92 -5.28
N THR A 83 -3.12 -11.84 -4.66
CA THR A 83 -3.57 -11.70 -3.28
C THR A 83 -3.13 -12.90 -2.45
N VAL A 84 -2.33 -12.66 -1.42
CA VAL A 84 -1.89 -13.67 -0.46
C VAL A 84 -2.38 -13.31 0.95
N ALA A 85 -2.68 -14.33 1.75
CA ALA A 85 -3.37 -14.16 3.02
C ALA A 85 -2.55 -13.41 4.07
N THR A 86 -1.23 -13.58 4.07
CA THR A 86 -0.35 -13.04 5.11
C THR A 86 0.94 -12.49 4.56
N THR A 87 1.57 -11.61 5.34
CA THR A 87 2.94 -11.15 5.11
C THR A 87 3.83 -11.78 6.19
N PRO A 88 4.45 -12.93 5.93
CA PRO A 88 5.18 -13.66 6.99
C PRO A 88 6.44 -12.94 7.46
N VAL A 89 7.07 -12.17 6.60
CA VAL A 89 8.29 -11.40 6.93
C VAL A 89 8.18 -10.01 6.33
N SER A 90 8.42 -9.00 7.14
CA SER A 90 8.49 -7.62 6.67
C SER A 90 9.59 -6.85 7.40
N ARG A 91 10.06 -5.78 6.77
CA ARG A 91 10.97 -4.83 7.40
C ARG A 91 10.52 -3.44 7.04
N GLU A 92 10.33 -2.61 8.06
CA GLU A 92 10.10 -1.18 7.87
C GLU A 92 11.36 -0.53 7.32
N LYS A 93 11.19 0.48 6.46
CA LYS A 93 12.34 1.20 5.95
C LYS A 93 12.97 2.07 7.03
N PRO A 94 14.29 2.25 7.01
CA PRO A 94 14.98 3.16 7.91
C PRO A 94 14.45 4.59 7.79
N TYR A 95 14.52 5.33 8.88
CA TYR A 95 14.14 6.74 8.86
C TYR A 95 15.13 7.60 9.66
N LEU A 96 15.27 8.84 9.19
CA LEU A 96 16.07 9.86 9.83
C LEU A 96 15.26 10.52 10.95
N TYR A 97 15.90 10.76 12.10
CA TYR A 97 15.30 11.51 13.18
C TYR A 97 16.35 12.34 13.93
N ILE A 98 15.90 13.30 14.72
CA ILE A 98 16.74 14.10 15.60
C ILE A 98 16.48 13.63 17.03
N ASP A 99 17.53 13.22 17.74
CA ASP A 99 17.40 12.73 19.11
C ASP A 99 17.22 13.89 20.12
N SER A 100 17.02 13.54 21.38
CA SER A 100 16.80 14.52 22.44
C SER A 100 17.99 15.44 22.69
N THR A 101 19.16 15.09 22.18
CA THR A 101 20.38 15.92 22.28
C THR A 101 20.62 16.80 21.06
N GLY A 102 19.74 16.74 20.06
CA GLY A 102 19.83 17.50 18.82
C GLY A 102 20.71 16.88 17.74
N LYS A 103 21.12 15.63 17.90
CA LYS A 103 21.94 14.92 16.92
C LYS A 103 21.06 14.21 15.87
N TYR A 104 21.51 14.22 14.63
CA TYR A 104 20.89 13.43 13.55
C TYR A 104 21.23 11.96 13.73
N ARG A 105 20.20 11.10 13.64
CA ARG A 105 20.33 9.66 13.75
C ARG A 105 19.48 8.97 12.70
N VAL A 106 19.85 7.74 12.36
CA VAL A 106 19.07 6.87 11.51
C VAL A 106 18.61 5.68 12.33
N PHE A 107 17.30 5.47 12.41
CA PHE A 107 16.74 4.26 13.01
C PHE A 107 16.62 3.19 11.93
N VAL A 108 17.20 2.03 12.18
CA VAL A 108 17.12 0.87 11.28
C VAL A 108 16.28 -0.20 11.95
N PRO A 109 15.03 -0.41 11.52
CA PRO A 109 14.17 -1.45 12.08
C PRO A 109 14.71 -2.84 11.83
N SER A 110 14.43 -3.76 12.76
CA SER A 110 14.70 -5.19 12.60
C SER A 110 13.65 -5.84 11.70
N LEU A 111 13.94 -7.08 11.27
CA LEU A 111 12.96 -7.90 10.59
C LEU A 111 11.79 -8.21 11.53
N ASP A 112 10.58 -8.02 11.05
CA ASP A 112 9.37 -8.49 11.69
C ASP A 112 8.99 -9.85 11.09
N ARG A 113 9.08 -10.90 11.91
CA ARG A 113 8.70 -12.26 11.53
C ARG A 113 7.39 -12.59 12.23
N LYS A 114 6.31 -12.54 11.49
CA LYS A 114 5.02 -12.94 12.03
C LYS A 114 4.98 -14.45 12.19
N SER A 115 4.52 -14.91 13.35
CA SER A 115 4.34 -16.33 13.57
C SER A 115 3.25 -16.85 12.61
N VAL A 116 3.60 -17.84 11.83
CA VAL A 116 2.63 -18.62 11.06
C VAL A 116 2.05 -19.64 12.02
N VAL A 117 0.82 -19.44 12.41
CA VAL A 117 0.08 -20.41 13.22
C VAL A 117 -0.66 -21.35 12.30
#